data_f10043e56742e0af4061a0d498e5548b
#
_entry.id   f10043e56742e0af4061a0d498e5548b
#
_cell.length_a   1.000
_cell.length_b   1.000
_cell.length_c   1.000
_cell.angle_alpha   90.00
_cell.angle_beta   90.00
_cell.angle_gamma   90.00
#
_symmetry.space_group_name_H-M   'P 1'
#
loop_
_entity.id
_entity.type
_entity.pdbx_description
1 polymer ?
#
loop_
_entity_poly.entity_id
_entity_poly.type
_entity_poly.pdbx_seq_one_letter_code
_entity_poly.pdbx_strand_id
1 'polypeptide(L)'
;MKKILIMGGNQFVGKEIVKKFLEKDYTIYILNRGTRKNIEEVIFFKVDRDNFIEMENILKNIDVDIIIDVSAYTEEQVNILHKVMKNKFKQYILISSASVYNNIECTPVTEESQTGENLIWGDYAKNKYLAEKITIENSKIYNFKYTIFRPFYIYGIGNNLDRENYFFSRIKYNLPIYIPSKNNTIQFGYVEDLASVIENSMGNSDFYNQTFNISGNEYVTMSEFSEICGKVMSKKAIIKSVSY
;
A
#
# COMPACT_ATOMS: atom_id res chain seq x y z
N MET A 1 -14.45 16.46 -14.23
CA MET A 1 -13.70 16.29 -12.94
C MET A 1 -13.99 14.88 -12.41
N LYS A 2 -12.96 14.04 -12.23
CA LYS A 2 -13.14 12.69 -11.66
C LYS A 2 -13.38 12.79 -10.15
N LYS A 3 -14.29 11.96 -9.63
CA LYS A 3 -14.56 11.82 -8.20
C LYS A 3 -13.87 10.56 -7.68
N ILE A 4 -13.05 10.71 -6.64
CA ILE A 4 -12.21 9.63 -6.11
C ILE A 4 -12.47 9.48 -4.61
N LEU A 5 -12.77 8.27 -4.16
CA LEU A 5 -12.84 7.93 -2.74
C LEU A 5 -11.54 7.23 -2.32
N ILE A 6 -10.85 7.77 -1.33
CA ILE A 6 -9.62 7.19 -0.78
C ILE A 6 -9.90 6.68 0.63
N MET A 7 -9.77 5.38 0.81
CA MET A 7 -9.84 4.73 2.10
C MET A 7 -8.46 4.76 2.76
N GLY A 8 -8.26 5.62 3.79
CA GLY A 8 -6.98 5.73 4.50
C GLY A 8 -6.02 6.79 3.97
N GLY A 9 -6.48 7.97 3.56
CA GLY A 9 -5.71 9.04 2.92
C GLY A 9 -4.76 9.89 3.80
N ASN A 10 -4.69 9.68 5.12
CA ASN A 10 -4.02 10.63 6.03
C ASN A 10 -2.63 10.19 6.52
N GLN A 11 -2.07 9.10 6.02
CA GLN A 11 -0.77 8.58 6.46
C GLN A 11 0.00 7.96 5.30
N PHE A 12 1.31 8.19 5.29
CA PHE A 12 2.30 7.61 4.39
C PHE A 12 1.80 7.44 2.94
N VAL A 13 1.60 6.22 2.46
CA VAL A 13 1.14 5.94 1.08
C VAL A 13 -0.13 6.72 0.75
N GLY A 14 -1.14 6.68 1.61
CA GLY A 14 -2.41 7.39 1.38
C GLY A 14 -2.23 8.90 1.33
N LYS A 15 -1.39 9.47 2.20
CA LYS A 15 -1.09 10.90 2.20
C LYS A 15 -0.36 11.33 0.92
N GLU A 16 0.56 10.51 0.42
CA GLU A 16 1.29 10.83 -0.81
C GLU A 16 0.38 10.77 -2.05
N ILE A 17 -0.55 9.79 -2.09
CA ILE A 17 -1.59 9.73 -3.12
C ILE A 17 -2.44 11.01 -3.11
N VAL A 18 -2.92 11.42 -1.93
CA VAL A 18 -3.73 12.62 -1.79
C VAL A 18 -2.97 13.86 -2.23
N LYS A 19 -1.72 14.04 -1.76
CA LYS A 19 -0.85 15.16 -2.14
C LYS A 19 -0.72 15.26 -3.66
N LYS A 20 -0.43 14.15 -4.33
CA LYS A 20 -0.30 14.10 -5.77
C LYS A 20 -1.60 14.45 -6.49
N PHE A 21 -2.74 14.03 -5.96
CA PHE A 21 -4.05 14.25 -6.58
C PHE A 21 -4.57 15.69 -6.38
N LEU A 22 -4.15 16.37 -5.32
CA LEU A 22 -4.45 17.78 -5.13
C LEU A 22 -3.81 18.70 -6.18
N GLU A 23 -2.78 18.23 -6.88
CA GLU A 23 -2.18 18.94 -8.03
C GLU A 23 -3.03 18.82 -9.31
N LYS A 24 -4.15 18.09 -9.26
CA LYS A 24 -5.03 17.78 -10.39
C LYS A 24 -6.46 18.23 -10.13
N ASP A 25 -7.25 18.29 -11.19
CA ASP A 25 -8.68 18.62 -11.11
C ASP A 25 -9.52 17.38 -10.74
N TYR A 26 -9.37 16.90 -9.48
CA TYR A 26 -10.13 15.81 -8.92
C TYR A 26 -10.99 16.27 -7.72
N THR A 27 -12.18 15.69 -7.56
CA THR A 27 -12.90 15.75 -6.29
C THR A 27 -12.47 14.59 -5.41
N ILE A 28 -11.78 14.87 -4.31
CA ILE A 28 -11.21 13.85 -3.44
C ILE A 28 -12.06 13.72 -2.18
N TYR A 29 -12.55 12.52 -1.96
CA TYR A 29 -13.19 12.10 -0.72
C TYR A 29 -12.22 11.23 0.06
N ILE A 30 -12.04 11.50 1.35
CA ILE A 30 -11.26 10.65 2.26
C ILE A 30 -12.17 10.08 3.33
N LEU A 31 -12.05 8.78 3.57
CA LEU A 31 -12.76 8.09 4.63
C LEU A 31 -11.77 7.40 5.56
N ASN A 32 -11.86 7.75 6.87
CA ASN A 32 -11.10 7.10 7.92
C ASN A 32 -11.67 7.43 9.32
N ARG A 33 -11.11 6.85 10.38
CA ARG A 33 -11.57 7.02 11.77
C ARG A 33 -11.30 8.39 12.39
N GLY A 34 -10.67 9.33 11.69
CA GLY A 34 -10.38 10.69 12.17
C GLY A 34 -9.34 10.74 13.29
N THR A 35 -8.45 9.77 13.40
CA THR A 35 -7.40 9.71 14.42
C THR A 35 -6.20 10.60 14.11
N ARG A 36 -6.14 11.19 12.94
CA ARG A 36 -5.06 12.07 12.46
C ARG A 36 -5.64 13.36 11.91
N LYS A 37 -4.81 14.43 11.86
CA LYS A 37 -5.20 15.70 11.25
C LYS A 37 -5.60 15.47 9.78
N ASN A 38 -6.73 16.03 9.39
CA ASN A 38 -7.22 15.98 8.02
C ASN A 38 -6.45 16.94 7.11
N ILE A 39 -6.50 16.66 5.82
CA ILE A 39 -6.04 17.54 4.75
C ILE A 39 -7.21 18.48 4.45
N GLU A 40 -6.97 19.80 4.37
CA GLU A 40 -8.05 20.80 4.30
C GLU A 40 -8.77 20.84 2.94
N GLU A 41 -8.07 20.49 1.86
CA GLU A 41 -8.58 20.59 0.48
C GLU A 41 -9.39 19.37 0.04
N VAL A 42 -9.72 18.44 0.95
CA VAL A 42 -10.49 17.22 0.64
C VAL A 42 -11.81 17.16 1.40
N ILE A 43 -12.77 16.43 0.85
CA ILE A 43 -14.03 16.15 1.54
C ILE A 43 -13.81 14.95 2.46
N PHE A 44 -13.87 15.18 3.77
CA PHE A 44 -13.55 14.17 4.78
C PHE A 44 -14.78 13.57 5.43
N PHE A 45 -14.81 12.23 5.49
CA PHE A 45 -15.79 11.46 6.25
C PHE A 45 -15.13 10.70 7.39
N LYS A 46 -15.58 11.00 8.61
CA LYS A 46 -15.14 10.26 9.80
C LYS A 46 -16.08 9.07 10.00
N VAL A 47 -15.56 7.86 9.81
CA VAL A 47 -16.31 6.62 10.02
C VAL A 47 -15.37 5.46 10.29
N ASP A 48 -15.83 4.48 11.03
CA ASP A 48 -15.15 3.19 11.12
C ASP A 48 -15.58 2.31 9.94
N ARG A 49 -14.63 1.87 9.13
CA ARG A 49 -14.89 1.02 7.96
C ARG A 49 -15.45 -0.36 8.30
N ASP A 50 -15.32 -0.79 9.55
CA ASP A 50 -15.86 -2.06 10.05
C ASP A 50 -17.35 -1.93 10.44
N ASN A 51 -17.87 -0.70 10.50
CA ASN A 51 -19.28 -0.44 10.81
C ASN A 51 -20.10 -0.27 9.54
N PHE A 52 -20.78 -1.34 9.11
CA PHE A 52 -21.61 -1.35 7.91
C PHE A 52 -22.68 -0.25 7.90
N ILE A 53 -23.41 -0.06 9.02
CA ILE A 53 -24.52 0.91 9.11
C ILE A 53 -24.01 2.35 8.97
N GLU A 54 -22.91 2.69 9.63
CA GLU A 54 -22.29 4.02 9.52
C GLU A 54 -21.76 4.26 8.09
N MET A 55 -21.07 3.27 7.50
CA MET A 55 -20.60 3.32 6.12
C MET A 55 -21.75 3.57 5.15
N GLU A 56 -22.85 2.81 5.27
CA GLU A 56 -24.03 2.95 4.42
C GLU A 56 -24.65 4.34 4.56
N ASN A 57 -24.86 4.82 5.79
CA ASN A 57 -25.45 6.13 6.04
C ASN A 57 -24.65 7.28 5.43
N ILE A 58 -23.31 7.21 5.52
CA ILE A 58 -22.43 8.26 4.99
C ILE A 58 -22.32 8.18 3.46
N LEU A 59 -22.20 6.98 2.90
CA LEU A 59 -21.92 6.79 1.48
C LEU A 59 -23.15 6.59 0.61
N LYS A 60 -24.38 6.54 1.18
CA LYS A 60 -25.62 6.28 0.43
C LYS A 60 -25.88 7.24 -0.74
N ASN A 61 -25.44 8.50 -0.62
CA ASN A 61 -25.64 9.53 -1.62
C ASN A 61 -24.34 9.95 -2.32
N ILE A 62 -23.29 9.15 -2.21
CA ILE A 62 -21.98 9.43 -2.79
C ILE A 62 -21.75 8.49 -3.97
N ASP A 63 -21.62 9.06 -5.16
CA ASP A 63 -21.16 8.36 -6.35
C ASP A 63 -19.76 8.84 -6.70
N VAL A 64 -18.87 7.91 -6.99
CA VAL A 64 -17.49 8.19 -7.37
C VAL A 64 -17.12 7.43 -8.65
N ASP A 65 -16.09 7.88 -9.35
CA ASP A 65 -15.59 7.12 -10.49
C ASP A 65 -14.67 5.98 -10.04
N ILE A 66 -13.86 6.25 -9.01
CA ILE A 66 -12.78 5.36 -8.57
C ILE A 66 -12.73 5.30 -7.04
N ILE A 67 -12.51 4.11 -6.52
CA ILE A 67 -12.17 3.88 -5.10
C ILE A 67 -10.72 3.41 -5.03
N ILE A 68 -9.91 4.04 -4.17
CA ILE A 68 -8.54 3.62 -3.86
C ILE A 68 -8.50 3.19 -2.41
N ASP A 69 -8.26 1.91 -2.18
CA ASP A 69 -8.24 1.35 -0.83
C ASP A 69 -6.81 1.06 -0.36
N VAL A 70 -6.28 1.99 0.41
CA VAL A 70 -4.94 1.90 1.02
C VAL A 70 -4.99 1.18 2.37
N SER A 71 -6.15 1.15 3.01
CA SER A 71 -6.32 0.69 4.39
C SER A 71 -7.04 -0.65 4.54
N ALA A 72 -7.42 -1.32 3.45
CA ALA A 72 -8.00 -2.64 3.52
C ALA A 72 -7.02 -3.63 4.16
N TYR A 73 -7.46 -4.26 5.24
CA TYR A 73 -6.69 -5.25 5.95
C TYR A 73 -7.34 -6.63 5.89
N THR A 74 -8.67 -6.71 5.95
CA THR A 74 -9.40 -7.98 5.96
C THR A 74 -10.37 -8.09 4.79
N GLU A 75 -10.75 -9.33 4.47
CA GLU A 75 -11.80 -9.64 3.50
C GLU A 75 -13.11 -8.92 3.82
N GLU A 76 -13.53 -8.92 5.10
CA GLU A 76 -14.78 -8.29 5.52
C GLU A 76 -14.78 -6.77 5.29
N GLN A 77 -13.66 -6.10 5.53
CA GLN A 77 -13.51 -4.66 5.25
C GLN A 77 -13.73 -4.32 3.79
N VAL A 78 -13.20 -5.14 2.89
CA VAL A 78 -13.40 -4.99 1.44
C VAL A 78 -14.85 -5.27 1.07
N ASN A 79 -15.43 -6.33 1.63
CA ASN A 79 -16.79 -6.76 1.36
C ASN A 79 -17.83 -5.71 1.81
N ILE A 80 -17.67 -5.14 3.00
CA ILE A 80 -18.51 -4.03 3.49
C ILE A 80 -18.50 -2.86 2.50
N LEU A 81 -17.31 -2.40 2.11
CA LEU A 81 -17.16 -1.27 1.20
C LEU A 81 -17.83 -1.54 -0.16
N HIS A 82 -17.59 -2.71 -0.74
CA HIS A 82 -18.18 -3.07 -2.03
C HIS A 82 -19.71 -3.20 -1.97
N LYS A 83 -20.28 -3.72 -0.89
CA LYS A 83 -21.74 -3.79 -0.68
C LYS A 83 -22.35 -2.41 -0.58
N VAL A 84 -21.76 -1.53 0.24
CA VAL A 84 -22.25 -0.16 0.46
C VAL A 84 -22.16 0.69 -0.81
N MET A 85 -21.07 0.53 -1.57
CA MET A 85 -20.81 1.29 -2.79
C MET A 85 -21.32 0.60 -4.07
N LYS A 86 -22.12 -0.44 -3.96
CA LYS A 86 -22.67 -1.18 -5.10
C LYS A 86 -23.26 -0.24 -6.15
N ASN A 87 -22.80 -0.38 -7.40
CA ASN A 87 -23.20 0.42 -8.58
C ASN A 87 -22.85 1.93 -8.50
N LYS A 88 -22.00 2.35 -7.58
CA LYS A 88 -21.64 3.76 -7.36
C LYS A 88 -20.18 4.08 -7.73
N PHE A 89 -19.47 3.14 -8.30
CA PHE A 89 -18.09 3.32 -8.79
C PHE A 89 -17.83 2.39 -9.99
N LYS A 90 -16.78 2.71 -10.75
CA LYS A 90 -16.39 1.97 -11.97
C LYS A 90 -15.10 1.17 -11.78
N GLN A 91 -14.17 1.68 -10.99
CA GLN A 91 -12.87 1.05 -10.72
C GLN A 91 -12.56 1.03 -9.24
N TYR A 92 -12.05 -0.10 -8.77
CA TYR A 92 -11.52 -0.30 -7.42
C TYR A 92 -10.03 -0.61 -7.50
N ILE A 93 -9.21 0.18 -6.82
CA ILE A 93 -7.76 0.00 -6.75
C ILE A 93 -7.40 -0.43 -5.33
N LEU A 94 -6.95 -1.66 -5.18
CA LEU A 94 -6.53 -2.23 -3.91
C LEU A 94 -5.02 -2.11 -3.73
N ILE A 95 -4.58 -1.50 -2.64
CA ILE A 95 -3.18 -1.57 -2.22
C ILE A 95 -3.02 -2.80 -1.33
N SER A 96 -2.57 -3.88 -1.96
CA SER A 96 -2.23 -5.14 -1.32
C SER A 96 -0.79 -5.14 -0.78
N SER A 97 -0.09 -6.23 -0.84
CA SER A 97 1.29 -6.37 -0.37
C SER A 97 1.97 -7.59 -1.04
N ALA A 98 3.26 -7.51 -1.28
CA ALA A 98 4.05 -8.68 -1.69
C ALA A 98 4.12 -9.78 -0.62
N SER A 99 3.67 -9.51 0.62
CA SER A 99 3.55 -10.54 1.67
C SER A 99 2.56 -11.66 1.33
N VAL A 100 1.68 -11.47 0.33
CA VAL A 100 0.73 -12.50 -0.12
C VAL A 100 1.40 -13.72 -0.79
N TYR A 101 2.64 -13.58 -1.23
CA TYR A 101 3.39 -14.70 -1.81
C TYR A 101 3.82 -15.68 -0.73
N ASN A 102 3.43 -16.95 -0.89
CA ASN A 102 3.69 -17.98 0.12
C ASN A 102 5.00 -18.74 -0.11
N ASN A 103 5.54 -18.73 -1.30
CA ASN A 103 6.83 -19.34 -1.63
C ASN A 103 7.86 -18.28 -2.02
N ILE A 104 8.62 -17.82 -1.03
CA ILE A 104 9.68 -16.80 -1.22
C ILE A 104 11.03 -17.39 -1.64
N GLU A 105 11.15 -18.72 -1.72
CA GLU A 105 12.38 -19.38 -2.19
C GLU A 105 12.50 -19.37 -3.71
N CYS A 106 11.38 -19.20 -4.42
CA CYS A 106 11.36 -19.01 -5.87
C CYS A 106 11.60 -17.54 -6.22
N THR A 107 12.77 -17.22 -6.74
CA THR A 107 13.10 -15.88 -7.22
C THR A 107 13.44 -15.92 -8.72
N PRO A 108 13.05 -14.92 -9.50
CA PRO A 108 12.26 -13.74 -9.12
C PRO A 108 10.79 -14.08 -8.83
N VAL A 109 10.20 -13.35 -7.88
CA VAL A 109 8.77 -13.41 -7.60
C VAL A 109 8.03 -12.60 -8.65
N THR A 110 7.10 -13.23 -9.36
CA THR A 110 6.23 -12.61 -10.37
C THR A 110 4.78 -12.61 -9.90
N GLU A 111 3.91 -11.91 -10.61
CA GLU A 111 2.47 -11.86 -10.32
C GLU A 111 1.81 -13.24 -10.40
N GLU A 112 2.37 -14.16 -11.20
CA GLU A 112 1.95 -15.56 -11.36
C GLU A 112 2.41 -16.47 -10.20
N SER A 113 3.32 -15.98 -9.35
CA SER A 113 3.83 -16.76 -8.22
C SER A 113 2.73 -17.09 -7.23
N GLN A 114 2.83 -18.26 -6.60
CA GLN A 114 1.82 -18.78 -5.70
C GLN A 114 1.59 -17.83 -4.51
N THR A 115 0.31 -17.55 -4.25
CA THR A 115 -0.15 -16.70 -3.14
C THR A 115 -0.93 -17.50 -2.10
N GLY A 116 -0.96 -17.02 -0.87
CA GLY A 116 -1.70 -17.67 0.21
C GLY A 116 -1.17 -17.36 1.59
N GLU A 117 -1.36 -18.27 2.52
CA GLU A 117 -0.82 -18.15 3.87
C GLU A 117 0.71 -18.22 3.84
N ASN A 118 1.34 -17.35 4.63
CA ASN A 118 2.79 -17.23 4.71
C ASN A 118 3.19 -17.20 6.19
N LEU A 119 4.03 -18.15 6.61
CA LEU A 119 4.44 -18.28 8.02
C LEU A 119 5.25 -17.08 8.54
N ILE A 120 5.94 -16.36 7.64
CA ILE A 120 6.77 -15.18 8.02
C ILE A 120 5.87 -13.99 8.36
N TRP A 121 4.80 -13.77 7.58
CA TRP A 121 3.92 -12.62 7.72
C TRP A 121 2.59 -12.95 8.43
N GLY A 122 2.32 -14.24 8.71
CA GLY A 122 1.17 -14.71 9.48
C GLY A 122 -0.17 -14.15 8.98
N ASP A 123 -0.99 -13.69 9.92
CA ASP A 123 -2.33 -13.15 9.63
C ASP A 123 -2.31 -11.96 8.68
N TYR A 124 -1.23 -11.18 8.64
CA TYR A 124 -1.13 -10.06 7.69
C TYR A 124 -1.17 -10.54 6.25
N ALA A 125 -0.35 -11.52 5.90
CA ALA A 125 -0.32 -12.12 4.56
C ALA A 125 -1.65 -12.78 4.21
N LYS A 126 -2.18 -13.58 5.13
CA LYS A 126 -3.48 -14.28 4.98
C LYS A 126 -4.60 -13.27 4.70
N ASN A 127 -4.72 -12.24 5.50
CA ASN A 127 -5.79 -11.24 5.37
C ASN A 127 -5.67 -10.46 4.06
N LYS A 128 -4.46 -10.04 3.66
CA LYS A 128 -4.25 -9.37 2.35
C LYS A 128 -4.58 -10.30 1.19
N TYR A 129 -4.22 -11.58 1.25
CA TYR A 129 -4.60 -12.56 0.24
C TYR A 129 -6.12 -12.72 0.13
N LEU A 130 -6.84 -12.82 1.26
CA LEU A 130 -8.30 -12.92 1.27
C LEU A 130 -8.96 -11.63 0.75
N ALA A 131 -8.39 -10.46 1.07
CA ALA A 131 -8.84 -9.18 0.51
C ALA A 131 -8.70 -9.10 -1.01
N GLU A 132 -7.64 -9.66 -1.60
CA GLU A 132 -7.49 -9.79 -3.05
C GLU A 132 -8.56 -10.71 -3.64
N LYS A 133 -8.78 -11.88 -3.05
CA LYS A 133 -9.78 -12.85 -3.51
C LYS A 133 -11.18 -12.25 -3.55
N ILE A 134 -11.64 -11.67 -2.44
CA ILE A 134 -12.98 -11.06 -2.38
C ILE A 134 -13.10 -9.87 -3.34
N THR A 135 -12.01 -9.13 -3.60
CA THR A 135 -12.01 -8.05 -4.61
C THR A 135 -12.33 -8.62 -5.99
N ILE A 136 -11.66 -9.71 -6.39
CA ILE A 136 -11.86 -10.37 -7.69
C ILE A 136 -13.28 -10.95 -7.81
N GLU A 137 -13.77 -11.59 -6.76
CA GLU A 137 -15.12 -12.16 -6.72
C GLU A 137 -16.18 -11.07 -6.82
N ASN A 138 -16.09 -10.04 -5.99
CA ASN A 138 -17.03 -8.92 -5.96
C ASN A 138 -17.00 -8.10 -7.25
N SER A 139 -15.88 -8.03 -7.97
CA SER A 139 -15.80 -7.34 -9.26
C SER A 139 -16.76 -7.94 -10.29
N LYS A 140 -16.96 -9.27 -10.25
CA LYS A 140 -17.89 -9.99 -11.12
C LYS A 140 -19.34 -9.80 -10.65
N ILE A 141 -19.57 -9.83 -9.32
CA ILE A 141 -20.91 -9.72 -8.73
C ILE A 141 -21.48 -8.30 -8.91
N TYR A 142 -20.66 -7.27 -8.68
CA TYR A 142 -21.08 -5.87 -8.69
C TYR A 142 -20.66 -5.11 -9.96
N ASN A 143 -20.06 -5.81 -10.95
CA ASN A 143 -19.69 -5.29 -12.27
C ASN A 143 -18.82 -4.03 -12.24
N PHE A 144 -17.68 -4.08 -11.52
CA PHE A 144 -16.66 -3.05 -11.55
C PHE A 144 -15.32 -3.59 -12.05
N LYS A 145 -14.40 -2.72 -12.44
CA LYS A 145 -13.02 -3.07 -12.79
C LYS A 145 -12.14 -2.98 -11.56
N TYR A 146 -11.27 -3.96 -11.35
CA TYR A 146 -10.30 -3.89 -10.27
C TYR A 146 -8.87 -3.68 -10.81
N THR A 147 -8.01 -3.14 -9.95
CA THR A 147 -6.55 -3.14 -10.10
C THR A 147 -5.96 -3.45 -8.72
N ILE A 148 -5.06 -4.42 -8.63
CA ILE A 148 -4.41 -4.80 -7.39
C ILE A 148 -2.93 -4.47 -7.51
N PHE A 149 -2.40 -3.67 -6.58
CA PHE A 149 -0.98 -3.43 -6.47
C PHE A 149 -0.40 -4.19 -5.28
N ARG A 150 0.68 -4.93 -5.51
CA ARG A 150 1.45 -5.66 -4.49
C ARG A 150 2.79 -4.95 -4.27
N PRO A 151 2.82 -3.88 -3.48
CA PRO A 151 4.08 -3.21 -3.19
C PRO A 151 4.98 -4.11 -2.34
N PHE A 152 6.29 -4.06 -2.67
CA PHE A 152 7.34 -4.67 -1.86
C PHE A 152 7.70 -3.75 -0.69
N TYR A 153 8.97 -3.44 -0.49
CA TYR A 153 9.42 -2.64 0.64
C TYR A 153 9.28 -1.14 0.32
N ILE A 154 8.11 -0.56 0.63
CA ILE A 154 7.89 0.88 0.36
C ILE A 154 8.62 1.72 1.38
N TYR A 155 9.37 2.72 0.88
CA TYR A 155 10.10 3.71 1.67
C TYR A 155 9.77 5.13 1.20
N GLY A 156 10.15 6.11 2.00
CA GLY A 156 10.03 7.52 1.65
C GLY A 156 9.56 8.39 2.81
N ILE A 157 9.41 9.68 2.54
CA ILE A 157 9.07 10.69 3.54
C ILE A 157 7.70 10.38 4.17
N GLY A 158 7.66 10.39 5.49
CA GLY A 158 6.43 10.15 6.24
C GLY A 158 6.12 8.66 6.48
N ASN A 159 7.08 7.77 6.21
CA ASN A 159 6.95 6.37 6.61
C ASN A 159 6.70 6.26 8.11
N ASN A 160 5.63 5.55 8.47
CA ASN A 160 5.22 5.36 9.86
C ASN A 160 5.86 4.13 10.51
N LEU A 161 6.60 3.36 9.76
CA LEU A 161 7.38 2.23 10.23
C LEU A 161 8.85 2.65 10.36
N ASP A 162 9.50 2.18 11.41
CA ASP A 162 10.91 2.48 11.66
C ASP A 162 11.82 1.59 10.79
N ARG A 163 11.68 1.73 9.47
CA ARG A 163 12.43 0.96 8.47
C ARG A 163 13.74 1.65 8.13
N GLU A 164 13.70 2.58 7.17
CA GLU A 164 14.88 3.38 6.78
C GLU A 164 15.41 4.25 7.93
N ASN A 165 14.54 4.74 8.80
CA ASN A 165 14.93 5.53 9.98
C ASN A 165 15.81 4.74 10.95
N TYR A 166 15.65 3.43 11.06
CA TYR A 166 16.54 2.57 11.85
C TYR A 166 18.00 2.76 11.40
N PHE A 167 18.27 2.70 10.10
CA PHE A 167 19.62 2.83 9.54
C PHE A 167 20.17 4.24 9.75
N PHE A 168 19.41 5.26 9.37
CA PHE A 168 19.82 6.66 9.51
C PHE A 168 20.08 7.04 10.98
N SER A 169 19.22 6.62 11.89
CA SER A 169 19.39 6.91 13.32
C SER A 169 20.66 6.26 13.87
N ARG A 170 20.92 5.00 13.55
CA ARG A 170 22.12 4.31 14.04
C ARG A 170 23.39 4.94 13.48
N ILE A 171 23.41 5.31 12.19
CA ILE A 171 24.53 6.00 11.57
C ILE A 171 24.74 7.38 12.21
N LYS A 172 23.66 8.14 12.44
CA LYS A 172 23.71 9.46 13.08
C LYS A 172 24.43 9.42 14.43
N TYR A 173 24.11 8.42 15.24
CA TYR A 173 24.64 8.28 16.60
C TYR A 173 25.84 7.33 16.72
N ASN A 174 26.46 6.92 15.61
CA ASN A 174 27.58 5.98 15.54
C ASN A 174 27.31 4.64 16.25
N LEU A 175 26.07 4.14 16.14
CA LEU A 175 25.64 2.87 16.71
C LEU A 175 25.77 1.74 15.68
N PRO A 176 26.00 0.48 16.10
CA PRO A 176 26.08 -0.65 15.18
C PRO A 176 24.72 -0.97 14.56
N ILE A 177 24.69 -1.24 13.26
CA ILE A 177 23.55 -1.76 12.52
C ILE A 177 23.66 -3.29 12.53
N TYR A 178 22.69 -3.96 13.13
CA TYR A 178 22.65 -5.41 13.17
C TYR A 178 21.85 -5.94 11.98
N ILE A 179 22.46 -6.81 11.19
CA ILE A 179 21.85 -7.44 10.03
C ILE A 179 21.95 -8.96 10.13
N PRO A 180 21.00 -9.72 9.54
CA PRO A 180 21.09 -11.17 9.47
C PRO A 180 22.38 -11.63 8.77
N SER A 181 22.99 -12.73 9.25
CA SER A 181 24.16 -13.33 8.59
C SER A 181 23.81 -13.81 7.17
N LYS A 182 22.58 -14.30 6.94
CA LYS A 182 22.05 -14.54 5.61
C LYS A 182 21.62 -13.19 5.03
N ASN A 183 22.51 -12.56 4.27
CA ASN A 183 22.34 -11.22 3.70
C ASN A 183 21.49 -11.28 2.43
N ASN A 184 20.18 -11.44 2.60
CA ASN A 184 19.22 -11.53 1.50
C ASN A 184 19.09 -10.19 0.75
N THR A 185 18.79 -10.27 -0.55
CA THR A 185 18.49 -9.11 -1.37
C THR A 185 17.05 -8.62 -1.13
N ILE A 186 16.88 -7.31 -1.20
CA ILE A 186 15.61 -6.62 -1.04
C ILE A 186 15.42 -5.67 -2.21
N GLN A 187 14.18 -5.51 -2.66
CA GLN A 187 13.78 -4.45 -3.57
C GLN A 187 12.95 -3.41 -2.83
N PHE A 188 13.31 -2.15 -3.01
CA PHE A 188 12.61 -1.03 -2.43
C PHE A 188 11.74 -0.35 -3.48
N GLY A 189 10.53 0.08 -3.09
CA GLY A 189 9.67 0.94 -3.90
C GLY A 189 9.56 2.32 -3.28
N TYR A 190 9.75 3.38 -4.05
CA TYR A 190 9.59 4.73 -3.55
C TYR A 190 8.12 5.12 -3.50
N VAL A 191 7.68 5.75 -2.41
CA VAL A 191 6.26 6.04 -2.17
C VAL A 191 5.64 6.97 -3.21
N GLU A 192 6.41 7.93 -3.75
CA GLU A 192 5.92 8.85 -4.80
C GLU A 192 5.76 8.13 -6.15
N ASP A 193 6.61 7.14 -6.44
CA ASP A 193 6.48 6.30 -7.64
C ASP A 193 5.21 5.45 -7.56
N LEU A 194 4.94 4.85 -6.39
CA LEU A 194 3.69 4.13 -6.16
C LEU A 194 2.48 5.03 -6.38
N ALA A 195 2.48 6.25 -5.83
CA ALA A 195 1.40 7.22 -6.05
C ALA A 195 1.24 7.57 -7.54
N SER A 196 2.36 7.66 -8.28
CA SER A 196 2.37 7.95 -9.72
C SER A 196 1.78 6.80 -10.55
N VAL A 197 2.13 5.55 -10.21
CA VAL A 197 1.57 4.38 -10.89
C VAL A 197 0.07 4.25 -10.60
N ILE A 198 -0.36 4.52 -9.36
CA ILE A 198 -1.79 4.53 -9.00
C ILE A 198 -2.54 5.59 -9.83
N GLU A 199 -2.01 6.81 -9.95
CA GLU A 199 -2.62 7.85 -10.79
C GLU A 199 -2.75 7.38 -12.25
N ASN A 200 -1.69 6.82 -12.82
CA ASN A 200 -1.67 6.34 -14.21
C ASN A 200 -2.63 5.18 -14.47
N SER A 201 -2.98 4.41 -13.43
CA SER A 201 -3.92 3.29 -13.54
C SER A 201 -5.40 3.72 -13.54
N MET A 202 -5.68 4.96 -13.13
CA MET A 202 -7.04 5.45 -12.97
C MET A 202 -7.77 5.66 -14.30
N GLY A 203 -8.71 4.78 -14.61
CA GLY A 203 -9.48 4.81 -15.86
C GLY A 203 -8.68 4.32 -17.07
N ASN A 204 -7.57 3.67 -16.86
CA ASN A 204 -6.72 3.09 -17.91
C ASN A 204 -7.03 1.60 -18.07
N SER A 205 -7.48 1.19 -19.26
CA SER A 205 -7.90 -0.18 -19.55
C SER A 205 -6.77 -1.22 -19.39
N ASP A 206 -5.51 -0.82 -19.55
CA ASP A 206 -4.35 -1.72 -19.45
C ASP A 206 -4.15 -2.23 -18.02
N PHE A 207 -4.74 -1.54 -17.05
CA PHE A 207 -4.70 -1.92 -15.63
C PHE A 207 -5.97 -2.65 -15.17
N TYR A 208 -7.00 -2.76 -16.00
CA TYR A 208 -8.27 -3.35 -15.59
C TYR A 208 -8.16 -4.86 -15.41
N ASN A 209 -8.66 -5.33 -14.27
CA ASN A 209 -8.69 -6.73 -13.87
C ASN A 209 -7.28 -7.37 -13.84
N GLN A 210 -6.30 -6.58 -13.44
CA GLN A 210 -4.89 -6.98 -13.38
C GLN A 210 -4.33 -6.81 -11.98
N THR A 211 -3.26 -7.54 -11.71
CA THR A 211 -2.45 -7.45 -10.50
C THR A 211 -1.03 -7.08 -10.91
N PHE A 212 -0.37 -6.19 -10.16
CA PHE A 212 0.99 -5.72 -10.46
C PHE A 212 1.86 -5.73 -9.21
N ASN A 213 3.06 -6.24 -9.35
CA ASN A 213 4.13 -6.02 -8.39
C ASN A 213 4.67 -4.60 -8.50
N ILE A 214 4.91 -3.95 -7.36
CA ILE A 214 5.48 -2.60 -7.34
C ILE A 214 6.76 -2.58 -6.53
N SER A 215 7.87 -2.34 -7.23
CA SER A 215 9.21 -2.17 -6.64
C SER A 215 10.07 -1.31 -7.57
N GLY A 216 11.21 -0.83 -7.06
CA GLY A 216 12.28 -0.30 -7.91
C GLY A 216 13.00 -1.41 -8.67
N ASN A 217 13.82 -1.03 -9.64
CA ASN A 217 14.58 -1.97 -10.46
C ASN A 217 15.83 -2.52 -9.79
N GLU A 218 16.28 -1.88 -8.70
CA GLU A 218 17.53 -2.22 -8.04
C GLU A 218 17.32 -3.25 -6.93
N TYR A 219 18.24 -4.19 -6.86
CA TYR A 219 18.35 -5.16 -5.79
C TYR A 219 19.49 -4.76 -4.88
N VAL A 220 19.24 -4.67 -3.59
CA VAL A 220 20.23 -4.36 -2.58
C VAL A 220 20.15 -5.35 -1.43
N THR A 221 21.30 -5.69 -0.87
CA THR A 221 21.36 -6.39 0.41
C THR A 221 21.21 -5.40 1.57
N MET A 222 20.93 -5.90 2.77
CA MET A 222 20.89 -5.04 3.96
C MET A 222 22.24 -4.38 4.24
N SER A 223 23.36 -5.04 3.92
CA SER A 223 24.70 -4.44 4.01
C SER A 223 24.85 -3.25 3.06
N GLU A 224 24.56 -3.48 1.77
CA GLU A 224 24.66 -2.43 0.75
C GLU A 224 23.72 -1.26 1.06
N PHE A 225 22.49 -1.52 1.51
CA PHE A 225 21.58 -0.48 1.93
C PHE A 225 22.13 0.34 3.12
N SER A 226 22.77 -0.33 4.10
CA SER A 226 23.43 0.34 5.21
C SER A 226 24.56 1.25 4.74
N GLU A 227 25.35 0.80 3.77
CA GLU A 227 26.44 1.57 3.18
C GLU A 227 25.91 2.77 2.37
N ILE A 228 24.82 2.58 1.62
CA ILE A 228 24.16 3.67 0.89
C ILE A 228 23.68 4.74 1.87
N CYS A 229 23.01 4.36 2.96
CA CYS A 229 22.59 5.29 4.01
C CYS A 229 23.80 6.02 4.62
N GLY A 230 24.92 5.31 4.83
CA GLY A 230 26.16 5.90 5.29
C GLY A 230 26.73 6.94 4.34
N LYS A 231 26.77 6.63 3.04
CA LYS A 231 27.22 7.56 1.99
C LYS A 231 26.34 8.82 1.96
N VAL A 232 25.01 8.68 2.00
CA VAL A 232 24.06 9.80 2.03
C VAL A 232 24.33 10.72 3.23
N MET A 233 24.69 10.15 4.39
CA MET A 233 24.99 10.91 5.61
C MET A 233 26.44 11.38 5.71
N SER A 234 27.29 11.07 4.73
CA SER A 234 28.74 11.31 4.79
C SER A 234 29.37 10.71 6.05
N LYS A 235 28.91 9.53 6.47
CA LYS A 235 29.36 8.78 7.63
C LYS A 235 29.56 7.30 7.30
N LYS A 236 30.48 6.64 7.99
CA LYS A 236 30.66 5.19 7.84
C LYS A 236 29.61 4.44 8.66
N ALA A 237 28.87 3.52 8.01
CA ALA A 237 27.99 2.59 8.71
C ALA A 237 28.82 1.54 9.48
N ILE A 238 28.45 1.27 10.73
CA ILE A 238 29.05 0.21 11.55
C ILE A 238 28.13 -1.00 11.46
N ILE A 239 28.47 -1.95 10.58
CA ILE A 239 27.63 -3.12 10.30
C ILE A 239 28.10 -4.30 11.14
N LYS A 240 27.19 -5.01 11.81
CA LYS A 240 27.43 -6.25 12.55
C LYS A 240 26.48 -7.34 12.07
N SER A 241 27.05 -8.44 11.60
CA SER A 241 26.28 -9.64 11.26
C SER A 241 25.87 -10.41 12.50
N VAL A 242 24.62 -10.89 12.54
CA VAL A 242 24.09 -11.73 13.63
C VAL A 242 23.45 -12.98 13.04
N SER A 243 23.71 -14.13 13.65
CA SER A 243 23.03 -15.39 13.36
C SER A 243 21.78 -15.51 14.23
N TYR A 244 20.69 -15.98 13.66
CA TYR A 244 19.47 -16.35 14.37
C TYR A 244 19.49 -17.85 14.63
#